data_91b3092eed1cae09fc1c5aa104e5fbaf
#
_entry.id   91b3092eed1cae09fc1c5aa104e5fbaf
#
_cell.length_a   1.000
_cell.length_b   1.000
_cell.length_c   1.000
_cell.angle_alpha   90.00
_cell.angle_beta   90.00
_cell.angle_gamma   90.00
#
_symmetry.space_group_name_H-M   'P 1'
#
loop_
_entity.id
_entity.type
_entity.pdbx_description
1 polymer ?
#
loop_
_entity_poly.entity_id
_entity_poly.type
_entity_poly.pdbx_seq_one_letter_code
_entity_poly.pdbx_strand_id
1 'polypeptide(L)'
;MPAPGVVVPFDISLHSHLTPYLAAIHASCITHDHTIATFLLPLSHEKLLSWWKERIAETNDGRRLMLLLVSELDPSGRIKGPELIGVVMLWMPYSETGSFRGYVEKLLIHKHHRGKGGARALMSALEAEARNRGRTLLLLDTESGNQAEAVFSRLGYTELGKVPGYGMSPAGGLKDGTFFYKTLEL
;
A
#
# COMPACT_ATOMS: atom_id res chain seq x y z
N MET A 1 -21.72 7.28 8.97
CA MET A 1 -20.34 6.96 9.41
C MET A 1 -19.46 8.14 9.06
N PRO A 2 -18.47 8.51 9.88
CA PRO A 2 -17.51 9.54 9.50
C PRO A 2 -16.80 9.11 8.22
N ALA A 3 -16.44 10.07 7.37
CA ALA A 3 -15.73 9.83 6.12
C ALA A 3 -14.41 9.10 6.39
N PRO A 4 -13.97 8.18 5.52
CA PRO A 4 -12.74 7.41 5.71
C PRO A 4 -11.46 8.25 5.63
N GLY A 5 -11.57 9.54 5.37
CA GLY A 5 -10.48 10.44 5.01
C GLY A 5 -10.49 10.81 3.53
N VAL A 6 -9.51 11.56 3.11
CA VAL A 6 -9.32 12.01 1.72
C VAL A 6 -8.13 11.27 1.11
N VAL A 7 -8.27 10.76 -0.11
CA VAL A 7 -7.16 10.15 -0.85
C VAL A 7 -6.48 11.20 -1.71
N VAL A 8 -5.16 11.30 -1.58
CA VAL A 8 -4.32 12.28 -2.26
C VAL A 8 -3.17 11.57 -2.98
N PRO A 9 -2.90 11.84 -4.25
CA PRO A 9 -1.68 11.38 -4.91
C PRO A 9 -0.44 11.98 -4.23
N PHE A 10 0.57 11.15 -4.03
CA PHE A 10 1.85 11.62 -3.52
C PHE A 10 2.55 12.50 -4.55
N ASP A 11 2.97 13.68 -4.14
CA ASP A 11 3.81 14.60 -4.90
C ASP A 11 5.10 14.87 -4.11
N ILE A 12 6.25 14.60 -4.71
CA ILE A 12 7.55 14.71 -4.03
C ILE A 12 7.84 16.16 -3.58
N SER A 13 7.36 17.15 -4.34
CA SER A 13 7.58 18.56 -4.03
C SER A 13 6.76 19.03 -2.80
N LEU A 14 5.62 18.39 -2.55
CA LEU A 14 4.69 18.76 -1.48
C LEU A 14 4.79 17.82 -0.28
N HIS A 15 5.13 16.53 -0.49
CA HIS A 15 4.90 15.47 0.50
C HIS A 15 6.18 14.77 0.98
N SER A 16 7.38 15.16 0.52
CA SER A 16 8.65 14.53 0.91
C SER A 16 8.90 14.54 2.43
N HIS A 17 8.38 15.55 3.14
CA HIS A 17 8.45 15.65 4.59
C HIS A 17 7.65 14.56 5.33
N LEU A 18 6.77 13.83 4.64
CA LEU A 18 5.98 12.73 5.21
C LEU A 18 6.75 11.41 5.31
N THR A 19 7.96 11.32 4.78
CA THR A 19 8.77 10.09 4.80
C THR A 19 8.88 9.46 6.20
N PRO A 20 9.13 10.18 7.29
CA PRO A 20 9.17 9.60 8.64
C PRO A 20 7.81 9.05 9.09
N TYR A 21 6.71 9.66 8.67
CA TYR A 21 5.36 9.22 9.01
C TYR A 21 4.94 7.96 8.23
N LEU A 22 5.35 7.85 6.96
CA LEU A 22 5.21 6.61 6.18
C LEU A 22 5.98 5.46 6.84
N ALA A 23 7.21 5.71 7.26
CA ALA A 23 8.03 4.75 7.99
C ALA A 23 7.37 4.34 9.33
N ALA A 24 6.75 5.29 10.05
CA ALA A 24 6.07 5.03 11.31
C ALA A 24 4.82 4.16 11.12
N ILE A 25 3.99 4.40 10.11
CA ILE A 25 2.84 3.56 9.77
C ILE A 25 3.31 2.15 9.43
N HIS A 26 4.33 2.02 8.60
CA HIS A 26 4.92 0.73 8.22
C HIS A 26 5.44 -0.05 9.44
N ALA A 27 6.24 0.60 10.28
CA ALA A 27 6.75 0.04 11.52
C ALA A 27 5.62 -0.42 12.45
N SER A 28 4.55 0.38 12.57
CA SER A 28 3.38 0.05 13.40
C SER A 28 2.70 -1.23 12.93
N CYS A 29 2.50 -1.40 11.62
CA CYS A 29 1.91 -2.61 11.04
C CYS A 29 2.77 -3.85 11.32
N ILE A 30 4.10 -3.75 11.22
CA ILE A 30 5.01 -4.85 11.53
C ILE A 30 4.99 -5.18 13.04
N THR A 31 5.10 -4.17 13.88
CA THR A 31 5.26 -4.36 15.34
C THR A 31 3.98 -4.84 16.01
N HIS A 32 2.82 -4.31 15.60
CA HIS A 32 1.53 -4.65 16.24
C HIS A 32 0.83 -5.83 15.59
N ASP A 33 0.91 -5.94 14.27
CA ASP A 33 0.16 -6.97 13.54
C ASP A 33 1.04 -8.16 13.13
N HIS A 34 2.36 -8.04 13.29
CA HIS A 34 3.35 -9.03 12.85
C HIS A 34 3.20 -9.41 11.37
N THR A 35 2.73 -8.46 10.55
CA THR A 35 2.53 -8.69 9.13
C THR A 35 3.86 -8.87 8.40
N ILE A 36 3.85 -9.73 7.39
CA ILE A 36 4.97 -9.87 6.45
C ILE A 36 5.00 -8.60 5.59
N ALA A 37 5.82 -7.64 5.98
CA ALA A 37 5.91 -6.34 5.34
C ALA A 37 7.36 -5.87 5.21
N THR A 38 8.18 -6.63 4.52
CA THR A 38 9.56 -6.32 4.11
C THR A 38 10.61 -6.48 5.23
N PHE A 39 10.30 -6.11 6.47
CA PHE A 39 11.29 -6.06 7.57
C PHE A 39 10.94 -7.00 8.72
N LEU A 40 11.97 -7.49 9.40
CA LEU A 40 11.87 -8.28 10.62
C LEU A 40 12.23 -7.42 11.84
N LEU A 41 11.79 -7.88 13.01
CA LEU A 41 12.19 -7.29 14.29
C LEU A 41 13.61 -7.75 14.70
N PRO A 42 14.41 -6.90 15.37
CA PRO A 42 14.11 -5.51 15.72
C PRO A 42 14.22 -4.58 14.49
N LEU A 43 13.30 -3.61 14.41
CA LEU A 43 13.28 -2.69 13.28
C LEU A 43 14.45 -1.71 13.33
N SER A 44 15.09 -1.49 12.18
CA SER A 44 16.03 -0.40 11.98
C SER A 44 15.32 0.79 11.37
N HIS A 45 15.27 1.90 12.11
CA HIS A 45 14.70 3.15 11.63
C HIS A 45 15.39 3.66 10.36
N GLU A 46 16.69 3.54 10.30
CA GLU A 46 17.51 3.93 9.14
C GLU A 46 17.12 3.12 7.89
N LYS A 47 16.99 1.79 8.02
CA LYS A 47 16.57 0.92 6.91
C LYS A 47 15.16 1.25 6.43
N LEU A 48 14.23 1.51 7.35
CA LEU A 48 12.86 1.92 7.02
C LEU A 48 12.84 3.25 6.24
N LEU A 49 13.56 4.26 6.73
CA LEU A 49 13.65 5.55 6.04
C LEU A 49 14.30 5.44 4.68
N SER A 50 15.39 4.68 4.55
CA SER A 50 16.08 4.45 3.28
C SER A 50 15.15 3.76 2.27
N TRP A 51 14.43 2.74 2.70
CA TRP A 51 13.48 2.01 1.88
C TRP A 51 12.36 2.93 1.34
N TRP A 52 11.78 3.80 2.20
CA TRP A 52 10.76 4.75 1.77
C TRP A 52 11.30 5.81 0.80
N LYS A 53 12.53 6.30 1.03
CA LYS A 53 13.19 7.23 0.10
C LYS A 53 13.36 6.63 -1.30
N GLU A 54 13.73 5.35 -1.38
CA GLU A 54 13.84 4.65 -2.66
C GLU A 54 12.48 4.52 -3.36
N ARG A 55 11.42 4.17 -2.61
CA ARG A 55 10.05 4.10 -3.17
C ARG A 55 9.55 5.46 -3.65
N ILE A 56 9.86 6.52 -2.91
CA ILE A 56 9.56 7.91 -3.32
C ILE A 56 10.32 8.29 -4.60
N ALA A 57 11.57 7.92 -4.73
CA ALA A 57 12.33 8.15 -5.97
C ALA A 57 11.67 7.45 -7.18
N GLU A 58 11.17 6.24 -7.00
CA GLU A 58 10.44 5.51 -8.06
C GLU A 58 9.12 6.18 -8.46
N THR A 59 8.48 6.95 -7.57
CA THR A 59 7.31 7.77 -7.95
C THR A 59 7.68 8.88 -8.90
N ASN A 60 8.83 9.50 -8.68
CA ASN A 60 9.33 10.58 -9.54
C ASN A 60 9.69 10.07 -10.95
N ASP A 61 10.16 8.83 -11.06
CA ASP A 61 10.52 8.19 -12.33
C ASP A 61 9.30 7.62 -13.08
N GLY A 62 8.09 7.75 -12.53
CA GLY A 62 6.86 7.21 -13.11
C GLY A 62 6.71 5.69 -13.03
N ARG A 63 7.65 5.00 -12.38
CA ARG A 63 7.60 3.53 -12.19
C ARG A 63 6.66 3.11 -11.06
N ARG A 64 6.28 4.03 -10.20
CA ARG A 64 5.44 3.80 -9.04
C ARG A 64 4.41 4.92 -8.88
N LEU A 65 3.17 4.54 -8.61
CA LEU A 65 2.15 5.42 -8.07
C LEU A 65 2.09 5.22 -6.56
N MET A 66 1.98 6.30 -5.81
CA MET A 66 1.73 6.26 -4.38
C MET A 66 0.52 7.13 -4.05
N LEU A 67 -0.46 6.58 -3.34
CA LEU A 67 -1.63 7.29 -2.86
C LEU A 67 -1.60 7.35 -1.34
N LEU A 68 -1.87 8.52 -0.80
CA LEU A 68 -1.96 8.79 0.63
C LEU A 68 -3.42 8.87 1.07
N LEU A 69 -3.73 8.33 2.23
CA LEU A 69 -5.00 8.57 2.91
C LEU A 69 -4.73 9.54 4.06
N VAL A 70 -5.42 10.65 4.07
CA VAL A 70 -5.29 11.70 5.09
C VAL A 70 -6.62 11.91 5.82
N SER A 71 -6.58 12.14 7.12
CA SER A 71 -7.78 12.37 7.92
C SER A 71 -8.46 13.69 7.57
N GLU A 72 -7.66 14.70 7.32
CA GLU A 72 -8.08 16.05 6.94
C GLU A 72 -7.12 16.61 5.87
N LEU A 73 -7.65 17.45 4.98
CA LEU A 73 -6.86 18.15 4.00
C LEU A 73 -6.98 19.65 4.27
N ASP A 74 -5.84 20.28 4.54
CA ASP A 74 -5.74 21.72 4.67
C ASP A 74 -6.15 22.40 3.34
N PRO A 75 -6.84 23.55 3.35
CA PRO A 75 -7.18 24.27 2.12
C PRO A 75 -5.99 24.62 1.23
N SER A 76 -4.78 24.70 1.80
CA SER A 76 -3.53 24.88 1.03
C SER A 76 -3.04 23.61 0.35
N GLY A 77 -3.67 22.45 0.60
CA GLY A 77 -3.23 21.14 0.12
C GLY A 77 -2.03 20.55 0.87
N ARG A 78 -1.52 21.23 1.90
CA ARG A 78 -0.41 20.75 2.73
C ARG A 78 -0.92 19.74 3.74
N ILE A 79 -0.26 18.57 3.78
CA ILE A 79 -0.56 17.50 4.73
C ILE A 79 0.39 17.63 5.92
N LYS A 80 -0.15 17.72 7.13
CA LYS A 80 0.64 17.56 8.36
C LYS A 80 0.86 16.08 8.64
N GLY A 81 2.01 15.74 9.20
CA GLY A 81 2.37 14.34 9.43
C GLY A 81 1.32 13.52 10.19
N PRO A 82 0.75 14.00 11.31
CA PRO A 82 -0.28 13.28 12.05
C PRO A 82 -1.58 13.04 11.29
N GLU A 83 -1.83 13.79 10.21
CA GLU A 83 -3.01 13.64 9.36
C GLU A 83 -2.86 12.45 8.39
N LEU A 84 -1.63 11.98 8.14
CA LEU A 84 -1.37 10.80 7.33
C LEU A 84 -1.80 9.54 8.09
N ILE A 85 -2.82 8.85 7.56
CA ILE A 85 -3.43 7.68 8.22
C ILE A 85 -3.36 6.39 7.40
N GLY A 86 -2.92 6.47 6.15
CA GLY A 86 -2.74 5.28 5.31
C GLY A 86 -2.01 5.58 4.01
N VAL A 87 -1.61 4.52 3.34
CA VAL A 87 -0.88 4.55 2.07
C VAL A 87 -1.15 3.27 1.28
N VAL A 88 -1.10 3.39 -0.03
CA VAL A 88 -1.03 2.26 -0.97
C VAL A 88 -0.13 2.63 -2.13
N MET A 89 0.55 1.65 -2.71
CA MET A 89 1.40 1.84 -3.88
C MET A 89 1.02 0.90 -5.01
N LEU A 90 1.24 1.36 -6.24
CA LEU A 90 1.18 0.54 -7.46
C LEU A 90 2.55 0.58 -8.13
N TRP A 91 3.21 -0.56 -8.19
CA TRP A 91 4.43 -0.72 -8.97
C TRP A 91 4.09 -1.05 -10.42
N MET A 92 4.68 -0.30 -11.35
CA MET A 92 4.42 -0.37 -12.79
C MET A 92 5.73 -0.65 -13.54
N PRO A 93 6.21 -1.90 -13.52
CA PRO A 93 7.47 -2.23 -14.18
C PRO A 93 7.38 -2.02 -15.69
N TYR A 94 8.50 -1.63 -16.28
CA TYR A 94 8.62 -1.63 -17.73
C TYR A 94 8.70 -3.07 -18.24
N SER A 95 7.79 -3.42 -19.14
CA SER A 95 7.79 -4.70 -19.84
C SER A 95 6.95 -4.55 -21.11
N GLU A 96 7.53 -4.80 -22.26
CA GLU A 96 6.80 -4.74 -23.54
C GLU A 96 5.63 -5.74 -23.57
N THR A 97 5.83 -6.93 -23.03
CA THR A 97 4.82 -7.99 -22.98
C THR A 97 3.81 -7.85 -21.84
N GLY A 98 3.98 -6.89 -20.96
CA GLY A 98 3.16 -6.71 -19.77
C GLY A 98 3.04 -5.26 -19.33
N SER A 99 3.06 -4.33 -20.28
CA SER A 99 2.90 -2.89 -20.02
C SER A 99 1.55 -2.52 -19.36
N PHE A 100 0.58 -3.42 -19.46
CA PHE A 100 -0.75 -3.30 -18.83
C PHE A 100 -0.82 -3.88 -17.40
N ARG A 101 0.25 -4.46 -16.86
CA ARG A 101 0.29 -5.02 -15.50
C ARG A 101 0.70 -3.97 -14.49
N GLY A 102 0.12 -4.08 -13.29
CA GLY A 102 0.53 -3.34 -12.12
C GLY A 102 0.49 -4.23 -10.88
N TYR A 103 1.37 -3.97 -9.93
CA TYR A 103 1.46 -4.72 -8.68
C TYR A 103 1.11 -3.80 -7.52
N VAL A 104 0.02 -4.14 -6.83
CA VAL A 104 -0.41 -3.39 -5.63
C VAL A 104 0.47 -3.78 -4.46
N GLU A 105 1.05 -2.80 -3.80
CA GLU A 105 1.96 -3.00 -2.68
C GLU A 105 1.63 -2.06 -1.52
N LYS A 106 1.92 -2.52 -0.31
CA LYS A 106 1.86 -1.70 0.92
C LYS A 106 0.54 -0.97 1.12
N LEU A 107 -0.57 -1.70 1.02
CA LEU A 107 -1.85 -1.19 1.55
C LEU A 107 -1.76 -1.19 3.08
N LEU A 108 -1.40 -0.07 3.64
CA LEU A 108 -1.18 0.11 5.07
C LEU A 108 -2.15 1.16 5.62
N ILE A 109 -2.87 0.82 6.69
CA ILE A 109 -3.75 1.74 7.42
C ILE A 109 -3.30 1.77 8.88
N HIS A 110 -3.11 2.98 9.41
CA HIS A 110 -2.80 3.17 10.81
C HIS A 110 -3.88 2.54 11.70
N LYS A 111 -3.48 1.77 12.71
CA LYS A 111 -4.38 0.92 13.51
C LYS A 111 -5.63 1.63 14.05
N HIS A 112 -5.52 2.88 14.50
CA HIS A 112 -6.63 3.66 15.03
C HIS A 112 -7.62 4.17 13.98
N HIS A 113 -7.28 4.00 12.70
CA HIS A 113 -8.10 4.45 11.56
C HIS A 113 -8.66 3.28 10.73
N ARG A 114 -8.45 2.03 11.17
CA ARG A 114 -9.02 0.84 10.53
C ARG A 114 -10.52 0.72 10.77
N GLY A 115 -11.18 -0.11 9.95
CA GLY A 115 -12.61 -0.35 10.05
C GLY A 115 -13.51 0.81 9.59
N LYS A 116 -12.94 1.88 9.06
CA LYS A 116 -13.66 3.09 8.63
C LYS A 116 -13.73 3.26 7.11
N GLY A 117 -13.40 2.23 6.33
CA GLY A 117 -13.46 2.25 4.87
C GLY A 117 -12.21 2.79 4.16
N GLY A 118 -11.13 3.13 4.89
CA GLY A 118 -9.92 3.72 4.33
C GLY A 118 -9.23 2.83 3.28
N ALA A 119 -9.15 1.53 3.53
CA ALA A 119 -8.58 0.58 2.56
C ALA A 119 -9.37 0.56 1.25
N ARG A 120 -10.72 0.60 1.33
CA ARG A 120 -11.59 0.68 0.16
C ARG A 120 -11.39 1.97 -0.61
N ALA A 121 -11.28 3.10 0.09
CA ALA A 121 -11.06 4.41 -0.54
C ALA A 121 -9.72 4.44 -1.29
N LEU A 122 -8.63 3.97 -0.66
CA LEU A 122 -7.32 3.88 -1.30
C LEU A 122 -7.34 2.97 -2.52
N MET A 123 -7.92 1.77 -2.42
CA MET A 123 -7.95 0.81 -3.53
C MET A 123 -8.83 1.30 -4.69
N SER A 124 -9.98 1.92 -4.42
CA SER A 124 -10.82 2.50 -5.47
C SER A 124 -10.11 3.61 -6.23
N ALA A 125 -9.40 4.49 -5.52
CA ALA A 125 -8.60 5.53 -6.15
C ALA A 125 -7.41 4.96 -6.93
N LEU A 126 -6.73 3.94 -6.38
CA LEU A 126 -5.62 3.26 -7.07
C LEU A 126 -6.10 2.59 -8.37
N GLU A 127 -7.25 1.92 -8.36
CA GLU A 127 -7.82 1.29 -9.55
C GLU A 127 -8.18 2.33 -10.63
N ALA A 128 -8.73 3.48 -10.24
CA ALA A 128 -9.00 4.57 -11.18
C ALA A 128 -7.71 5.11 -11.81
N GLU A 129 -6.68 5.36 -11.00
CA GLU A 129 -5.38 5.82 -11.49
C GLU A 129 -4.65 4.75 -12.33
N ALA A 130 -4.80 3.48 -11.99
CA ALA A 130 -4.26 2.38 -12.78
C ALA A 130 -4.85 2.36 -14.20
N ARG A 131 -6.18 2.52 -14.31
CA ARG A 131 -6.86 2.64 -15.63
C ARG A 131 -6.31 3.82 -16.44
N ASN A 132 -6.21 4.99 -15.82
CA ASN A 132 -5.66 6.20 -16.46
C ASN A 132 -4.24 6.00 -17.01
N ARG A 133 -3.50 5.06 -16.44
CA ARG A 133 -2.12 4.70 -16.83
C ARG A 133 -2.05 3.44 -17.70
N GLY A 134 -3.20 2.92 -18.16
CA GLY A 134 -3.27 1.71 -18.98
C GLY A 134 -2.90 0.43 -18.22
N ARG A 135 -2.94 0.44 -16.88
CA ARG A 135 -2.69 -0.75 -16.05
C ARG A 135 -4.00 -1.45 -15.74
N THR A 136 -4.39 -2.38 -16.61
CA THR A 136 -5.68 -3.06 -16.56
C THR A 136 -5.65 -4.41 -15.86
N LEU A 137 -4.48 -4.98 -15.61
CA LEU A 137 -4.31 -6.20 -14.81
C LEU A 137 -3.55 -5.87 -13.53
N LEU A 138 -4.23 -5.95 -12.40
CA LEU A 138 -3.64 -5.74 -11.08
C LEU A 138 -3.37 -7.08 -10.41
N LEU A 139 -2.19 -7.19 -9.82
CA LEU A 139 -1.72 -8.34 -9.06
C LEU A 139 -1.35 -7.88 -7.66
N LEU A 140 -1.57 -8.73 -6.67
CA LEU A 140 -1.14 -8.50 -5.30
C LEU A 140 -1.01 -9.82 -4.54
N ASP A 141 -0.30 -9.77 -3.43
CA ASP A 141 -0.23 -10.84 -2.46
C ASP A 141 -0.37 -10.29 -1.03
N THR A 142 -0.75 -11.16 -0.13
CA THR A 142 -0.84 -10.87 1.30
C THR A 142 -0.56 -12.13 2.12
N GLU A 143 -0.24 -11.94 3.40
CA GLU A 143 -0.14 -13.06 4.34
C GLU A 143 -1.48 -13.79 4.44
N SER A 144 -1.46 -15.12 4.32
CA SER A 144 -2.65 -15.95 4.42
C SER A 144 -3.27 -15.88 5.81
N GLY A 145 -4.60 -15.79 5.88
CA GLY A 145 -5.36 -15.76 7.12
C GLY A 145 -5.42 -14.40 7.81
N ASN A 146 -4.88 -13.34 7.21
CA ASN A 146 -4.99 -12.00 7.76
C ASN A 146 -6.27 -11.27 7.27
N GLN A 147 -6.55 -10.11 7.87
CA GLN A 147 -7.73 -9.32 7.51
C GLN A 147 -7.72 -8.81 6.06
N ALA A 148 -6.55 -8.67 5.45
CA ALA A 148 -6.40 -8.17 4.09
C ALA A 148 -7.00 -9.13 3.05
N GLU A 149 -6.94 -10.45 3.26
CA GLU A 149 -7.61 -11.41 2.37
C GLU A 149 -9.10 -11.09 2.20
N ALA A 150 -9.79 -10.85 3.31
CA ALA A 150 -11.22 -10.51 3.28
C ALA A 150 -11.48 -9.13 2.64
N VAL A 151 -10.55 -8.17 2.80
CA VAL A 151 -10.64 -6.86 2.15
C VAL A 151 -10.55 -7.03 0.64
N PHE A 152 -9.54 -7.72 0.13
CA PHE A 152 -9.35 -7.90 -1.31
C PHE A 152 -10.48 -8.68 -1.96
N SER A 153 -10.98 -9.74 -1.33
CA SER A 153 -12.15 -10.48 -1.81
C SER A 153 -13.40 -9.59 -1.93
N ARG A 154 -13.67 -8.72 -0.94
CA ARG A 154 -14.79 -7.78 -0.99
C ARG A 154 -14.62 -6.67 -2.03
N LEU A 155 -13.39 -6.38 -2.43
CA LEU A 155 -13.08 -5.43 -3.49
C LEU A 155 -13.11 -6.05 -4.90
N GLY A 156 -13.47 -7.33 -5.00
CA GLY A 156 -13.63 -8.03 -6.27
C GLY A 156 -12.32 -8.57 -6.84
N TYR A 157 -11.30 -8.73 -6.01
CA TYR A 157 -10.08 -9.46 -6.40
C TYR A 157 -10.34 -10.96 -6.35
N THR A 158 -9.87 -11.67 -7.35
CA THR A 158 -9.96 -13.12 -7.46
C THR A 158 -8.70 -13.76 -6.86
N GLU A 159 -8.89 -14.71 -5.95
CA GLU A 159 -7.79 -15.50 -5.39
C GLU A 159 -7.23 -16.44 -6.47
N LEU A 160 -5.92 -16.39 -6.70
CA LEU A 160 -5.19 -17.31 -7.56
C LEU A 160 -4.80 -18.60 -6.83
N GLY A 161 -4.50 -18.48 -5.56
CA GLY A 161 -4.04 -19.58 -4.72
C GLY A 161 -3.09 -19.16 -3.63
N LYS A 162 -2.56 -20.14 -2.91
CA LYS A 162 -1.67 -19.94 -1.77
C LYS A 162 -0.30 -20.59 -2.02
N VAL A 163 0.74 -19.91 -1.57
CA VAL A 163 2.11 -20.42 -1.58
C VAL A 163 2.52 -20.71 -0.15
N PRO A 164 2.76 -21.99 0.21
CA PRO A 164 3.21 -22.35 1.54
C PRO A 164 4.60 -21.79 1.86
N GLY A 165 4.78 -21.29 3.09
CA GLY A 165 6.07 -20.79 3.55
C GLY A 165 6.59 -19.57 2.77
N TYR A 166 5.70 -18.75 2.25
CA TYR A 166 6.02 -17.64 1.34
C TYR A 166 6.88 -16.55 1.97
N GLY A 167 6.70 -16.27 3.24
CA GLY A 167 7.43 -15.21 3.91
C GLY A 167 7.74 -15.51 5.37
N MET A 168 8.80 -14.89 5.86
CA MET A 168 9.17 -14.98 7.27
C MET A 168 8.36 -13.98 8.08
N SER A 169 7.67 -14.46 9.12
CA SER A 169 6.90 -13.61 10.01
C SER A 169 7.79 -12.84 11.00
N PRO A 170 7.49 -11.58 11.29
CA PRO A 170 8.13 -10.86 12.41
C PRO A 170 7.93 -11.52 13.77
N ALA A 171 6.89 -12.33 13.93
CA ALA A 171 6.64 -13.15 15.14
C ALA A 171 7.41 -14.47 15.15
N GLY A 172 8.18 -14.76 14.11
CA GLY A 172 8.93 -16.00 13.92
C GLY A 172 8.20 -17.04 13.08
N GLY A 173 8.98 -17.90 12.40
CA GLY A 173 8.47 -18.94 11.51
C GLY A 173 8.04 -18.43 10.14
N LEU A 174 7.73 -19.39 9.27
CA LEU A 174 7.23 -19.09 7.93
C LEU A 174 5.70 -18.96 7.94
N LYS A 175 5.19 -18.10 7.09
CA LYS A 175 3.77 -17.89 6.81
C LYS A 175 3.48 -18.04 5.34
N ASP A 176 2.30 -18.56 5.04
CA ASP A 176 1.83 -18.72 3.68
C ASP A 176 1.42 -17.37 3.09
N GLY A 177 1.55 -17.24 1.78
CA GLY A 177 1.09 -16.07 1.02
C GLY A 177 -0.11 -16.42 0.15
N THR A 178 -1.13 -15.57 0.14
CA THR A 178 -2.28 -15.67 -0.75
C THR A 178 -2.15 -14.65 -1.86
N PHE A 179 -2.30 -15.09 -3.09
CA PHE A 179 -2.13 -14.29 -4.30
C PHE A 179 -3.48 -13.97 -4.93
N PHE A 180 -3.63 -12.74 -5.40
CA PHE A 180 -4.85 -12.23 -6.01
C PHE A 180 -4.58 -11.48 -7.31
N TYR A 181 -5.61 -11.42 -8.17
CA TYR A 181 -5.60 -10.55 -9.34
C TYR A 181 -6.95 -9.87 -9.52
N LYS A 182 -6.97 -8.79 -10.28
CA LYS A 182 -8.19 -8.14 -10.77
C LYS A 182 -7.93 -7.56 -12.15
N THR A 183 -8.82 -7.87 -13.09
CA THR A 183 -8.86 -7.19 -14.39
C THR A 183 -9.77 -5.97 -14.29
N LEU A 184 -9.27 -4.82 -14.73
CA LEU A 184 -10.01 -3.58 -14.77
C LEU A 184 -10.53 -3.37 -16.20
N GLU A 185 -11.81 -3.07 -16.32
CA GLU A 185 -12.37 -2.59 -17.59
C GLU A 185 -11.92 -1.15 -17.86
N LEU A 186 -11.61 -0.83 -19.12
CA LEU A 186 -11.24 0.51 -19.57
C LEU A 186 -12.46 1.43 -19.68
#